data_a31377e9209da1fd5e47f7df0f4d3107
#
_entry.id   a31377e9209da1fd5e47f7df0f4d3107
#
_cell.length_a   1.000
_cell.length_b   1.000
_cell.length_c   1.000
_cell.angle_alpha   90.00
_cell.angle_beta   90.00
_cell.angle_gamma   90.00
#
_symmetry.space_group_name_H-M   'P 1'
#
loop_
_entity.id
_entity.type
_entity.pdbx_description
1 polymer ?
#
loop_
_entity_poly.entity_id
_entity_poly.type
_entity_poly.pdbx_seq_one_letter_code
_entity_poly.pdbx_strand_id
1 'polypeptide(L)'
;MNVNNPKNKSSKIKRIFDLIASLLGLLVISPLFLVIIIILKFTGEGEIFYLQKRIGLNNRPFYIYKFATMLKDSPNMGNKTLTVRKDPRITSVGTILRLTKINELPQVLNVIIGNMALIGPRPLLEIGYNKYSQKTKDVICKNKPGISGIGSLIFRDEEELVTAFKALGKNPSDYYKSYIYPYKGELEEWYYYNRSMSVDFKILFLTFYSLVNKNSQLVYKIFKNLPSKPHALTKDGVRKL
;
A
#
# COMPACT_ATOMS: atom_id res chain seq x y z
N MET A 1 11.04 30.68 -0.27
CA MET A 1 10.05 29.87 -0.99
C MET A 1 8.85 29.66 -0.08
N ASN A 2 7.72 30.30 -0.34
CA ASN A 2 6.49 30.17 0.44
C ASN A 2 5.94 28.75 0.24
N VAL A 3 6.14 27.87 1.20
CA VAL A 3 5.49 26.58 1.26
C VAL A 3 4.03 26.83 1.63
N ASN A 4 3.17 26.99 0.63
CA ASN A 4 1.73 27.08 0.82
C ASN A 4 1.26 25.78 1.52
N ASN A 5 0.98 25.91 2.81
CA ASN A 5 0.39 24.84 3.61
C ASN A 5 -0.96 24.46 2.97
N PRO A 6 -1.17 23.21 2.52
CA PRO A 6 -2.41 22.83 1.86
C PRO A 6 -3.56 23.03 2.86
N LYS A 7 -4.40 23.99 2.56
CA LYS A 7 -5.47 24.48 3.44
C LYS A 7 -6.38 23.33 3.88
N ASN A 8 -6.62 23.28 5.15
CA ASN A 8 -7.37 22.31 5.92
C ASN A 8 -8.87 22.13 5.50
N LYS A 9 -9.34 22.90 4.53
CA LYS A 9 -10.74 22.88 4.05
C LYS A 9 -11.09 21.61 3.26
N SER A 10 -10.13 20.98 2.60
CA SER A 10 -10.29 19.72 1.86
C SER A 10 -10.48 18.51 2.79
N SER A 11 -10.09 18.58 4.06
CA SER A 11 -10.04 17.45 4.98
C SER A 11 -11.43 16.90 5.35
N LYS A 12 -12.42 17.79 5.59
CA LYS A 12 -13.79 17.36 5.99
C LYS A 12 -14.55 16.75 4.82
N ILE A 13 -14.50 17.38 3.65
CA ILE A 13 -15.18 16.89 2.43
C ILE A 13 -14.59 15.53 2.03
N LYS A 14 -13.25 15.43 2.03
CA LYS A 14 -12.58 14.15 1.78
C LYS A 14 -13.03 13.07 2.78
N ARG A 15 -13.13 13.40 4.06
CA ARG A 15 -13.55 12.44 5.09
C ARG A 15 -14.98 11.94 4.86
N ILE A 16 -15.92 12.83 4.50
CA ILE A 16 -17.30 12.47 4.18
C ILE A 16 -17.31 11.55 2.94
N PHE A 17 -16.57 11.93 1.90
CA PHE A 17 -16.45 11.10 0.70
C PHE A 17 -15.87 9.72 1.02
N ASP A 18 -14.73 9.66 1.73
CA ASP A 18 -14.08 8.40 2.12
C ASP A 18 -15.05 7.50 2.92
N LEU A 19 -15.83 8.08 3.83
CA LEU A 19 -16.79 7.36 4.66
C LEU A 19 -17.94 6.79 3.80
N ILE A 20 -18.59 7.63 3.00
CA ILE A 20 -19.71 7.21 2.15
C ILE A 20 -19.26 6.15 1.15
N ALA A 21 -18.15 6.40 0.43
CA ALA A 21 -17.63 5.46 -0.54
C ALA A 21 -17.20 4.12 0.10
N SER A 22 -16.66 4.16 1.31
CA SER A 22 -16.29 2.94 2.03
C SER A 22 -17.50 2.16 2.54
N LEU A 23 -18.57 2.82 3.00
CA LEU A 23 -19.82 2.16 3.41
C LEU A 23 -20.51 1.51 2.21
N LEU A 24 -20.62 2.24 1.08
CA LEU A 24 -21.16 1.68 -0.15
C LEU A 24 -20.31 0.53 -0.69
N GLY A 25 -18.99 0.69 -0.67
CA GLY A 25 -18.05 -0.36 -1.05
C GLY A 25 -18.22 -1.60 -0.18
N LEU A 26 -18.29 -1.43 1.14
CA LEU A 26 -18.49 -2.54 2.08
C LEU A 26 -19.82 -3.25 1.83
N LEU A 27 -20.91 -2.51 1.55
CA LEU A 27 -22.19 -3.10 1.22
C LEU A 27 -22.09 -3.99 -0.04
N VAL A 28 -21.44 -3.50 -1.09
CA VAL A 28 -21.24 -4.25 -2.34
C VAL A 28 -20.39 -5.50 -2.14
N ILE A 29 -19.31 -5.40 -1.38
CA ILE A 29 -18.40 -6.53 -1.14
C ILE A 29 -18.84 -7.44 0.01
N SER A 30 -19.90 -7.09 0.75
CA SER A 30 -20.35 -7.85 1.94
C SER A 30 -20.66 -9.33 1.67
N PRO A 31 -21.28 -9.75 0.53
CA PRO A 31 -21.49 -11.17 0.26
C PRO A 31 -20.16 -11.93 0.13
N LEU A 32 -19.19 -11.34 -0.61
CA LEU A 32 -17.85 -11.92 -0.74
C LEU A 32 -17.14 -11.98 0.61
N PHE A 33 -17.27 -10.91 1.40
CA PHE A 33 -16.67 -10.81 2.73
C PHE A 33 -17.17 -11.94 3.65
N LEU A 34 -18.49 -12.20 3.64
CA LEU A 34 -19.11 -13.27 4.43
C LEU A 34 -18.59 -14.66 4.01
N VAL A 35 -18.54 -14.92 2.71
CA VAL A 35 -18.02 -16.19 2.18
C VAL A 35 -16.58 -16.41 2.65
N ILE A 36 -15.73 -15.39 2.58
CA ILE A 36 -14.32 -15.49 3.01
C ILE A 36 -14.24 -15.75 4.52
N ILE A 37 -15.06 -15.07 5.33
CA ILE A 37 -15.13 -15.29 6.78
C ILE A 37 -15.45 -16.76 7.08
N ILE A 38 -16.45 -17.32 6.39
CA ILE A 38 -16.85 -18.72 6.58
C ILE A 38 -15.69 -19.65 6.18
N ILE A 39 -15.08 -19.44 5.02
CA ILE A 39 -13.96 -20.26 4.56
C ILE A 39 -12.80 -20.21 5.57
N LEU A 40 -12.40 -19.02 6.02
CA LEU A 40 -11.30 -18.87 6.97
C LEU A 40 -11.61 -19.47 8.33
N LYS A 41 -12.88 -19.43 8.76
CA LYS A 41 -13.29 -20.03 10.05
C LYS A 41 -13.11 -21.54 10.06
N PHE A 42 -13.33 -22.20 8.91
CA PHE A 42 -13.25 -23.66 8.78
C PHE A 42 -11.95 -24.15 8.12
N THR A 43 -11.01 -23.26 7.83
CA THR A 43 -9.72 -23.59 7.22
C THR A 43 -8.55 -23.07 8.05
N GLY A 44 -7.37 -23.65 7.86
CA GLY A 44 -6.18 -23.25 8.60
C GLY A 44 -6.37 -23.40 10.11
N GLU A 45 -6.14 -22.33 10.86
CA GLU A 45 -6.25 -22.30 12.33
C GLU A 45 -7.55 -21.59 12.81
N GLY A 46 -8.52 -21.35 11.90
CA GLY A 46 -9.79 -20.70 12.21
C GLY A 46 -9.72 -19.20 12.51
N GLU A 47 -8.56 -18.58 12.28
CA GLU A 47 -8.37 -17.14 12.42
C GLU A 47 -8.92 -16.42 11.19
N ILE A 48 -9.79 -15.42 11.40
CA ILE A 48 -10.43 -14.67 10.31
C ILE A 48 -9.62 -13.41 9.98
N PHE A 49 -9.26 -12.65 11.02
CA PHE A 49 -8.56 -11.38 10.86
C PHE A 49 -7.16 -11.42 11.45
N TYR A 50 -6.25 -10.78 10.75
CA TYR A 50 -4.91 -10.47 11.23
C TYR A 50 -4.78 -8.96 11.41
N LEU A 51 -4.39 -8.54 12.62
CA LEU A 51 -4.16 -7.16 12.98
C LEU A 51 -2.67 -6.86 12.94
N GLN A 52 -2.26 -5.90 12.11
CA GLN A 52 -0.85 -5.54 11.96
C GLN A 52 -0.61 -4.09 12.34
N LYS A 53 0.28 -3.85 13.32
CA LYS A 53 0.66 -2.52 13.77
C LYS A 53 1.36 -1.74 12.64
N ARG A 54 0.94 -0.51 12.41
CA ARG A 54 1.46 0.40 11.38
C ARG A 54 1.61 1.81 11.91
N ILE A 55 2.42 2.63 11.25
CA ILE A 55 2.53 4.05 11.50
C ILE A 55 1.42 4.79 10.74
N GLY A 56 0.69 5.65 11.44
CA GLY A 56 -0.42 6.43 10.90
C GLY A 56 -0.19 7.94 10.98
N LEU A 57 -1.30 8.68 10.92
CA LEU A 57 -1.31 10.15 11.00
C LEU A 57 -0.61 10.64 12.28
N ASN A 58 0.26 11.66 12.14
CA ASN A 58 1.03 12.26 13.23
C ASN A 58 1.89 11.23 13.99
N ASN A 59 2.41 10.23 13.27
CA ASN A 59 3.22 9.14 13.84
C ASN A 59 2.49 8.26 14.87
N ARG A 60 1.17 8.37 14.98
CA ARG A 60 0.40 7.55 15.92
C ARG A 60 0.27 6.14 15.36
N PRO A 61 0.66 5.11 16.12
CA PRO A 61 0.49 3.73 15.68
C PRO A 61 -1.01 3.37 15.64
N PHE A 62 -1.37 2.53 14.68
CA PHE A 62 -2.70 1.95 14.56
C PHE A 62 -2.60 0.53 14.02
N TYR A 63 -3.71 -0.22 14.06
CA TYR A 63 -3.77 -1.58 13.54
C TYR A 63 -4.55 -1.60 12.22
N ILE A 64 -3.93 -2.15 11.16
CA ILE A 64 -4.66 -2.45 9.93
C ILE A 64 -5.33 -3.81 10.03
N TYR A 65 -6.55 -3.89 9.52
CA TYR A 65 -7.30 -5.14 9.38
C TYR A 65 -6.94 -5.84 8.08
N LYS A 66 -6.62 -7.11 8.16
CA LYS A 66 -6.43 -8.00 6.99
C LYS A 66 -7.13 -9.32 7.25
N PHE A 67 -7.49 -10.04 6.20
CA PHE A 67 -7.81 -11.46 6.38
C PHE A 67 -6.54 -12.23 6.76
N ALA A 68 -6.68 -13.20 7.66
CA ALA A 68 -5.60 -14.07 8.06
C ALA A 68 -5.20 -14.99 6.88
N THR A 69 -3.94 -14.93 6.49
CA THR A 69 -3.40 -15.69 5.35
C THR A 69 -2.19 -16.52 5.72
N MET A 70 -1.77 -16.45 6.97
CA MET A 70 -0.62 -17.17 7.52
C MET A 70 -1.01 -17.87 8.82
N LEU A 71 -0.21 -18.84 9.21
CA LEU A 71 -0.30 -19.49 10.50
C LEU A 71 -0.18 -18.48 11.65
N LYS A 72 -0.83 -18.74 12.77
CA LYS A 72 -0.89 -17.82 13.93
C LYS A 72 0.51 -17.49 14.48
N ASP A 73 1.37 -18.50 14.53
CA ASP A 73 2.75 -18.33 15.01
C ASP A 73 3.71 -17.78 13.93
N SER A 74 3.21 -17.42 12.75
CA SER A 74 4.02 -16.90 11.65
C SER A 74 4.95 -15.71 12.02
N PRO A 75 4.64 -14.83 13.00
CA PRO A 75 5.56 -13.77 13.44
C PRO A 75 6.86 -14.30 14.06
N ASN A 76 6.84 -15.51 14.64
CA ASN A 76 7.98 -16.14 15.30
C ASN A 76 8.74 -17.08 14.36
N MET A 77 8.20 -17.37 13.17
CA MET A 77 8.78 -18.33 12.21
C MET A 77 9.60 -17.62 11.13
N GLY A 78 10.74 -18.19 10.76
CA GLY A 78 11.53 -17.80 9.59
C GLY A 78 11.99 -16.34 9.59
N ASN A 79 11.86 -15.67 8.43
CA ASN A 79 12.33 -14.29 8.22
C ASN A 79 11.40 -13.20 8.82
N LYS A 80 10.64 -13.53 9.84
CA LYS A 80 9.75 -12.64 10.63
C LYS A 80 8.91 -11.64 9.82
N THR A 81 9.52 -10.63 9.22
CA THR A 81 8.82 -9.50 8.56
C THR A 81 8.77 -9.59 7.04
N LEU A 82 9.67 -10.35 6.40
CA LEU A 82 9.71 -10.49 4.95
C LEU A 82 9.00 -11.76 4.50
N THR A 83 8.01 -11.60 3.65
CA THR A 83 7.35 -12.73 2.97
C THR A 83 8.06 -12.98 1.65
N VAL A 84 8.47 -14.22 1.44
CA VAL A 84 9.09 -14.68 0.19
C VAL A 84 8.10 -15.47 -0.65
N ARG A 85 8.42 -15.66 -1.93
CA ARG A 85 7.60 -16.52 -2.80
C ARG A 85 7.62 -17.97 -2.27
N LYS A 86 6.46 -18.61 -2.16
CA LYS A 86 6.27 -19.94 -1.56
C LYS A 86 6.67 -20.01 -0.07
N ASP A 87 6.36 -18.97 0.69
CA ASP A 87 6.58 -18.93 2.13
C ASP A 87 5.74 -20.01 2.83
N PRO A 88 6.35 -20.95 3.57
CA PRO A 88 5.63 -22.09 4.18
C PRO A 88 4.63 -21.67 5.27
N ARG A 89 4.72 -20.42 5.74
CA ARG A 89 3.78 -19.85 6.71
C ARG A 89 2.42 -19.51 6.12
N ILE A 90 2.32 -19.44 4.77
CA ILE A 90 1.09 -19.03 4.08
C ILE A 90 0.19 -20.26 3.92
N THR A 91 -1.07 -20.16 4.35
CA THR A 91 -2.07 -21.20 4.17
C THR A 91 -2.48 -21.31 2.68
N SER A 92 -3.05 -22.46 2.27
CA SER A 92 -3.51 -22.66 0.89
C SER A 92 -4.53 -21.60 0.47
N VAL A 93 -5.54 -21.33 1.30
CA VAL A 93 -6.52 -20.24 1.09
C VAL A 93 -5.82 -18.90 1.12
N GLY A 94 -4.89 -18.69 2.04
CA GLY A 94 -4.08 -17.48 2.17
C GLY A 94 -3.32 -17.15 0.88
N THR A 95 -2.83 -18.14 0.16
CA THR A 95 -2.15 -17.94 -1.12
C THR A 95 -3.09 -17.30 -2.14
N ILE A 96 -4.31 -17.79 -2.27
CA ILE A 96 -5.32 -17.23 -3.20
C ILE A 96 -5.68 -15.80 -2.80
N LEU A 97 -5.97 -15.57 -1.51
CA LEU A 97 -6.32 -14.25 -1.00
C LEU A 97 -5.21 -13.20 -1.24
N ARG A 98 -3.95 -13.62 -1.15
CA ARG A 98 -2.79 -12.72 -1.38
C ARG A 98 -2.56 -12.43 -2.87
N LEU A 99 -2.68 -13.44 -3.73
CA LEU A 99 -2.54 -13.28 -5.18
C LEU A 99 -3.59 -12.32 -5.75
N THR A 100 -4.82 -12.41 -5.24
CA THR A 100 -5.95 -11.56 -5.63
C THR A 100 -6.00 -10.21 -4.90
N LYS A 101 -5.14 -9.99 -3.89
CA LYS A 101 -5.16 -8.84 -2.96
C LYS A 101 -6.44 -8.75 -2.11
N ILE A 102 -7.30 -9.75 -2.14
CA ILE A 102 -8.54 -9.81 -1.36
C ILE A 102 -8.25 -9.78 0.16
N ASN A 103 -7.07 -10.29 0.57
CA ASN A 103 -6.64 -10.22 1.97
C ASN A 103 -6.55 -8.79 2.53
N GLU A 104 -6.52 -7.77 1.71
CA GLU A 104 -6.43 -6.36 2.13
C GLU A 104 -7.81 -5.67 2.16
N LEU A 105 -8.90 -6.31 1.68
CA LEU A 105 -10.25 -5.74 1.71
C LEU A 105 -10.70 -5.28 3.12
N PRO A 106 -10.37 -5.96 4.23
CA PRO A 106 -10.77 -5.50 5.56
C PRO A 106 -10.23 -4.13 5.95
N GLN A 107 -9.25 -3.57 5.24
CA GLN A 107 -8.78 -2.20 5.47
C GLN A 107 -9.89 -1.15 5.21
N VAL A 108 -10.96 -1.49 4.50
CA VAL A 108 -12.15 -0.62 4.39
C VAL A 108 -12.70 -0.27 5.76
N LEU A 109 -12.64 -1.17 6.73
CA LEU A 109 -13.02 -0.91 8.13
C LEU A 109 -12.13 0.16 8.78
N ASN A 110 -10.82 0.18 8.45
CA ASN A 110 -9.93 1.23 8.92
C ASN A 110 -10.31 2.61 8.38
N VAL A 111 -10.84 2.68 7.15
CA VAL A 111 -11.35 3.94 6.59
C VAL A 111 -12.62 4.36 7.32
N ILE A 112 -13.56 3.45 7.55
CA ILE A 112 -14.81 3.73 8.27
C ILE A 112 -14.52 4.22 9.70
N ILE A 113 -13.63 3.56 10.42
CA ILE A 113 -13.18 3.95 11.77
C ILE A 113 -12.44 5.31 11.74
N GLY A 114 -11.75 5.63 10.65
CA GLY A 114 -11.06 6.91 10.45
C GLY A 114 -9.55 6.87 10.65
N ASN A 115 -8.96 5.69 10.83
CA ASN A 115 -7.51 5.51 10.90
C ASN A 115 -6.85 5.61 9.53
N MET A 116 -7.59 5.30 8.47
CA MET A 116 -7.14 5.37 7.08
C MET A 116 -8.05 6.27 6.22
N ALA A 117 -7.62 6.53 5.01
CA ALA A 117 -8.34 7.13 3.90
C ALA A 117 -8.40 6.14 2.73
N LEU A 118 -9.25 6.37 1.73
CA LEU A 118 -9.21 5.59 0.49
C LEU A 118 -7.90 5.82 -0.25
N ILE A 119 -7.50 7.10 -0.35
CA ILE A 119 -6.27 7.51 -1.02
C ILE A 119 -5.35 8.22 -0.03
N GLY A 120 -4.10 7.75 0.02
CA GLY A 120 -3.05 8.28 0.89
C GLY A 120 -1.77 7.46 0.80
N PRO A 121 -0.72 7.83 1.55
CA PRO A 121 0.50 7.04 1.68
C PRO A 121 0.21 5.61 2.15
N ARG A 122 0.98 4.64 1.64
CA ARG A 122 0.85 3.26 2.13
C ARG A 122 1.18 3.18 3.63
N PRO A 123 0.35 2.51 4.47
CA PRO A 123 0.67 2.33 5.88
C PRO A 123 1.94 1.50 6.06
N LEU A 124 2.96 2.08 6.68
CA LEU A 124 4.28 1.49 6.81
C LEU A 124 4.47 0.76 8.14
N LEU A 125 5.21 -0.34 8.11
CA LEU A 125 5.82 -0.91 9.32
C LEU A 125 6.87 0.07 9.85
N GLU A 126 7.08 0.10 11.14
CA GLU A 126 8.08 0.97 11.78
C GLU A 126 9.48 0.78 11.18
N ILE A 127 9.87 -0.49 10.93
CA ILE A 127 11.14 -0.84 10.26
C ILE A 127 11.24 -0.17 8.89
N GLY A 128 10.18 -0.21 8.08
CA GLY A 128 10.14 0.43 6.76
C GLY A 128 10.11 1.95 6.86
N TYR A 129 9.32 2.51 7.78
CA TYR A 129 9.25 3.95 8.04
C TYR A 129 10.62 4.54 8.39
N ASN A 130 11.40 3.84 9.21
CA ASN A 130 12.72 4.29 9.63
C ASN A 130 13.78 4.28 8.51
N LYS A 131 13.49 3.69 7.35
CA LYS A 131 14.38 3.73 6.18
C LYS A 131 14.25 5.00 5.34
N TYR A 132 13.17 5.77 5.53
CA TYR A 132 12.99 7.05 4.83
C TYR A 132 13.81 8.18 5.45
N SER A 133 14.12 9.21 4.64
CA SER A 133 14.75 10.44 5.12
C SER A 133 13.83 11.17 6.10
N GLN A 134 14.39 12.01 6.98
CA GLN A 134 13.60 12.79 7.93
C GLN A 134 12.59 13.69 7.21
N LYS A 135 13.00 14.33 6.12
CA LYS A 135 12.12 15.15 5.26
C LYS A 135 10.90 14.37 4.76
N THR A 136 11.11 13.15 4.26
CA THR A 136 10.03 12.28 3.80
C THR A 136 9.13 11.80 4.95
N LYS A 137 9.70 11.47 6.10
CA LYS A 137 8.95 11.11 7.31
C LYS A 137 8.01 12.23 7.77
N ASP A 138 8.51 13.47 7.78
CA ASP A 138 7.74 14.66 8.19
C ASP A 138 6.54 14.92 7.28
N VAL A 139 6.62 14.48 6.03
CA VAL A 139 5.55 14.60 5.04
C VAL A 139 4.57 13.44 5.12
N ILE A 140 5.07 12.20 5.18
CA ILE A 140 4.22 11.00 5.25
C ILE A 140 3.32 11.06 6.48
N CYS A 141 3.85 11.42 7.64
CA CYS A 141 3.09 11.45 8.89
C CYS A 141 1.96 12.50 8.92
N LYS A 142 1.99 13.51 8.05
CA LYS A 142 0.94 14.53 7.92
C LYS A 142 -0.27 14.09 7.08
N ASN A 143 -0.21 12.89 6.50
CA ASN A 143 -1.30 12.29 5.74
C ASN A 143 -1.87 11.09 6.47
N LYS A 144 -3.20 10.89 6.39
CA LYS A 144 -3.76 9.58 6.75
C LYS A 144 -3.27 8.54 5.74
N PRO A 145 -2.83 7.36 6.20
CA PRO A 145 -2.53 6.26 5.30
C PRO A 145 -3.72 5.91 4.41
N GLY A 146 -3.45 5.49 3.17
CA GLY A 146 -4.48 5.10 2.21
C GLY A 146 -4.53 3.60 1.95
N ILE A 147 -5.70 3.10 1.52
CA ILE A 147 -5.82 1.76 0.93
C ILE A 147 -5.04 1.73 -0.39
N SER A 148 -5.19 2.77 -1.19
CA SER A 148 -4.39 3.00 -2.39
C SER A 148 -3.68 4.35 -2.32
N GLY A 149 -2.69 4.57 -3.20
CA GLY A 149 -1.94 5.80 -3.29
C GLY A 149 -1.00 5.80 -4.48
N ILE A 150 -0.35 6.94 -4.73
CA ILE A 150 0.53 7.11 -5.88
C ILE A 150 1.71 6.12 -5.85
N GLY A 151 2.30 5.90 -4.68
CA GLY A 151 3.36 4.92 -4.50
C GLY A 151 2.89 3.50 -4.82
N SER A 152 1.69 3.11 -4.38
CA SER A 152 1.12 1.78 -4.65
C SER A 152 0.82 1.56 -6.13
N LEU A 153 0.40 2.60 -6.86
CA LEU A 153 0.15 2.54 -8.30
C LEU A 153 1.44 2.32 -9.10
N ILE A 154 2.47 3.08 -8.78
CA ILE A 154 3.74 3.07 -9.53
C ILE A 154 4.58 1.84 -9.22
N PHE A 155 4.52 1.36 -7.97
CA PHE A 155 5.26 0.19 -7.52
C PHE A 155 4.41 -1.10 -7.53
N ARG A 156 3.46 -1.20 -8.43
CA ARG A 156 2.65 -2.41 -8.58
C ARG A 156 3.46 -3.64 -8.97
N ASP A 157 4.54 -3.42 -9.72
CA ASP A 157 5.51 -4.41 -10.19
C ASP A 157 6.74 -4.57 -9.27
N GLU A 158 6.67 -4.02 -8.04
CA GLU A 158 7.80 -4.02 -7.10
C GLU A 158 8.41 -5.40 -6.86
N GLU A 159 7.56 -6.41 -6.66
CA GLU A 159 8.00 -7.78 -6.43
C GLU A 159 8.77 -8.35 -7.61
N GLU A 160 8.34 -8.03 -8.86
CA GLU A 160 9.04 -8.44 -10.08
C GLU A 160 10.42 -7.78 -10.18
N LEU A 161 10.51 -6.48 -9.86
CA LEU A 161 11.77 -5.73 -9.87
C LEU A 161 12.76 -6.26 -8.84
N VAL A 162 12.29 -6.50 -7.62
CA VAL A 162 13.11 -7.05 -6.53
C VAL A 162 13.58 -8.47 -6.85
N THR A 163 12.71 -9.29 -7.44
CA THR A 163 13.05 -10.64 -7.86
C THR A 163 14.10 -10.64 -8.96
N ALA A 164 13.96 -9.74 -9.96
CA ALA A 164 14.93 -9.57 -11.02
C ALA A 164 16.31 -9.15 -10.47
N PHE A 165 16.33 -8.21 -9.52
CA PHE A 165 17.59 -7.78 -8.88
C PHE A 165 18.26 -8.91 -8.08
N LYS A 166 17.46 -9.71 -7.35
CA LYS A 166 17.96 -10.87 -6.62
C LYS A 166 18.54 -11.93 -7.57
N ALA A 167 17.95 -12.10 -8.75
CA ALA A 167 18.46 -13.05 -9.77
C ALA A 167 19.86 -12.68 -10.31
N LEU A 168 20.30 -11.42 -10.13
CA LEU A 168 21.67 -10.97 -10.42
C LEU A 168 22.68 -11.33 -9.29
N GLY A 169 22.28 -12.11 -8.30
CA GLY A 169 23.12 -12.46 -7.14
C GLY A 169 23.28 -11.33 -6.12
N LYS A 170 22.52 -10.25 -6.23
CA LYS A 170 22.62 -9.05 -5.38
C LYS A 170 21.63 -9.06 -4.22
N ASN A 171 21.94 -8.33 -3.15
CA ASN A 171 21.10 -8.25 -1.96
C ASN A 171 19.88 -7.32 -2.21
N PRO A 172 18.64 -7.82 -2.13
CA PRO A 172 17.44 -6.99 -2.27
C PRO A 172 17.39 -5.77 -1.34
N SER A 173 18.00 -5.85 -0.15
CA SER A 173 18.03 -4.73 0.80
C SER A 173 18.75 -3.50 0.23
N ASP A 174 19.80 -3.71 -0.55
CA ASP A 174 20.56 -2.63 -1.18
C ASP A 174 19.74 -1.96 -2.28
N TYR A 175 18.97 -2.75 -3.03
CA TYR A 175 18.05 -2.22 -4.04
C TYR A 175 16.96 -1.35 -3.42
N TYR A 176 16.39 -1.80 -2.31
CA TYR A 176 15.42 -1.00 -1.55
C TYR A 176 16.04 0.32 -1.08
N LYS A 177 17.23 0.26 -0.48
CA LYS A 177 17.91 1.44 0.08
C LYS A 177 18.32 2.45 -0.99
N SER A 178 18.88 1.96 -2.11
CA SER A 178 19.46 2.84 -3.13
C SER A 178 18.45 3.39 -4.11
N TYR A 179 17.35 2.67 -4.39
CA TYR A 179 16.42 3.04 -5.46
C TYR A 179 14.95 3.11 -5.01
N ILE A 180 14.45 2.10 -4.28
CA ILE A 180 13.02 2.02 -4.00
C ILE A 180 12.59 3.06 -2.96
N TYR A 181 13.25 3.13 -1.80
CA TYR A 181 12.88 4.08 -0.74
C TYR A 181 13.03 5.54 -1.17
N PRO A 182 14.14 5.97 -1.84
CA PRO A 182 14.25 7.34 -2.30
C PRO A 182 13.11 7.74 -3.22
N TYR A 183 12.82 6.95 -4.25
CA TYR A 183 11.79 7.29 -5.21
C TYR A 183 10.38 7.18 -4.64
N LYS A 184 10.09 6.20 -3.78
CA LYS A 184 8.82 6.18 -3.02
C LYS A 184 8.68 7.43 -2.15
N GLY A 185 9.76 7.89 -1.54
CA GLY A 185 9.76 9.13 -0.77
C GLY A 185 9.36 10.34 -1.61
N GLU A 186 9.97 10.50 -2.79
CA GLU A 186 9.63 11.58 -3.73
C GLU A 186 8.15 11.53 -4.15
N LEU A 187 7.58 10.34 -4.38
CA LEU A 187 6.18 10.18 -4.74
C LEU A 187 5.24 10.58 -3.59
N GLU A 188 5.57 10.24 -2.36
CA GLU A 188 4.77 10.61 -1.18
C GLU A 188 4.90 12.12 -0.88
N GLU A 189 6.07 12.71 -1.09
CA GLU A 189 6.27 14.16 -1.02
C GLU A 189 5.44 14.86 -2.12
N TRP A 190 5.49 14.36 -3.36
CA TRP A 190 4.66 14.88 -4.44
C TRP A 190 3.18 14.83 -4.08
N TYR A 191 2.69 13.70 -3.57
CA TYR A 191 1.29 13.57 -3.17
C TYR A 191 0.93 14.58 -2.08
N TYR A 192 1.76 14.77 -1.08
CA TYR A 192 1.52 15.72 0.00
C TYR A 192 1.31 17.14 -0.51
N TYR A 193 2.15 17.59 -1.45
CA TYR A 193 2.07 18.96 -1.97
C TYR A 193 0.97 19.15 -3.02
N ASN A 194 0.56 18.10 -3.72
CA ASN A 194 -0.41 18.16 -4.81
C ASN A 194 -1.79 17.59 -4.45
N ARG A 195 -1.97 17.09 -3.21
CA ARG A 195 -3.21 16.44 -2.80
C ARG A 195 -4.42 17.37 -2.95
N SER A 196 -5.46 16.85 -3.59
CA SER A 196 -6.76 17.46 -3.78
C SER A 196 -7.78 16.36 -4.07
N MET A 197 -9.08 16.69 -3.99
CA MET A 197 -10.13 15.72 -4.37
C MET A 197 -9.95 15.25 -5.81
N SER A 198 -9.57 16.14 -6.74
CA SER A 198 -9.31 15.77 -8.14
C SER A 198 -8.15 14.78 -8.27
N VAL A 199 -7.06 14.98 -7.52
CA VAL A 199 -5.91 14.04 -7.49
C VAL A 199 -6.35 12.70 -6.92
N ASP A 200 -7.11 12.71 -5.83
CA ASP A 200 -7.61 11.47 -5.19
C ASP A 200 -8.54 10.69 -6.14
N PHE A 201 -9.47 11.36 -6.85
CA PHE A 201 -10.31 10.70 -7.85
C PHE A 201 -9.50 10.11 -9.01
N LYS A 202 -8.49 10.82 -9.51
CA LYS A 202 -7.60 10.31 -10.56
C LYS A 202 -6.82 9.09 -10.09
N ILE A 203 -6.30 9.09 -8.84
CA ILE A 203 -5.61 7.94 -8.26
C ILE A 203 -6.57 6.77 -8.09
N LEU A 204 -7.81 7.02 -7.62
CA LEU A 204 -8.83 5.99 -7.46
C LEU A 204 -9.18 5.37 -8.81
N PHE A 205 -9.44 6.17 -9.83
CA PHE A 205 -9.68 5.73 -11.20
C PHE A 205 -8.53 4.87 -11.73
N LEU A 206 -7.27 5.36 -11.59
CA LEU A 206 -6.08 4.63 -12.01
C LEU A 206 -5.89 3.33 -11.25
N THR A 207 -6.29 3.27 -9.98
CA THR A 207 -6.26 2.04 -9.18
C THR A 207 -7.16 0.98 -9.81
N PHE A 208 -8.41 1.31 -10.13
CA PHE A 208 -9.33 0.39 -10.81
C PHE A 208 -8.85 0.04 -12.23
N TYR A 209 -8.45 1.04 -13.00
CA TYR A 209 -7.92 0.81 -14.35
C TYR A 209 -6.72 -0.15 -14.34
N SER A 210 -5.86 -0.03 -13.35
CA SER A 210 -4.68 -0.87 -13.20
C SER A 210 -5.00 -2.34 -12.86
N LEU A 211 -6.21 -2.67 -12.40
CA LEU A 211 -6.62 -4.07 -12.19
C LEU A 211 -6.74 -4.82 -13.53
N VAL A 212 -7.17 -4.11 -14.57
CA VAL A 212 -7.37 -4.68 -15.92
C VAL A 212 -6.13 -4.44 -16.81
N ASN A 213 -5.53 -3.26 -16.69
CA ASN A 213 -4.40 -2.87 -17.54
C ASN A 213 -3.13 -2.62 -16.72
N LYS A 214 -2.12 -3.45 -16.91
CA LYS A 214 -0.85 -3.36 -16.18
C LYS A 214 0.06 -2.20 -16.63
N ASN A 215 -0.33 -1.40 -17.64
CA ASN A 215 0.49 -0.32 -18.16
C ASN A 215 0.52 0.88 -17.20
N SER A 216 1.64 1.07 -16.51
CA SER A 216 1.85 2.17 -15.57
C SER A 216 2.09 3.54 -16.24
N GLN A 217 2.29 3.60 -17.56
CA GLN A 217 2.58 4.87 -18.25
C GLN A 217 1.41 5.86 -18.22
N LEU A 218 0.17 5.36 -18.09
CA LEU A 218 -1.01 6.23 -17.98
C LEU A 218 -0.93 7.15 -16.76
N VAL A 219 -0.31 6.71 -15.67
CA VAL A 219 -0.10 7.52 -14.45
C VAL A 219 0.70 8.78 -14.79
N TYR A 220 1.79 8.67 -15.54
CA TYR A 220 2.64 9.79 -15.95
C TYR A 220 1.99 10.71 -16.99
N LYS A 221 1.08 10.18 -17.82
CA LYS A 221 0.29 11.00 -18.74
C LYS A 221 -0.74 11.87 -18.00
N ILE A 222 -1.35 11.34 -16.95
CA ILE A 222 -2.37 12.04 -16.15
C ILE A 222 -1.73 13.03 -15.18
N PHE A 223 -0.57 12.70 -14.61
CA PHE A 223 0.16 13.53 -13.64
C PHE A 223 1.49 14.00 -14.25
N LYS A 224 1.43 15.04 -15.08
CA LYS A 224 2.61 15.55 -15.84
C LYS A 224 3.77 16.03 -14.97
N ASN A 225 3.49 16.47 -13.73
CA ASN A 225 4.49 16.96 -12.76
C ASN A 225 4.94 15.89 -11.75
N LEU A 226 4.61 14.63 -12.02
CA LEU A 226 5.06 13.52 -11.18
C LEU A 226 6.57 13.29 -11.38
N PRO A 227 7.34 13.00 -10.29
CA PRO A 227 8.74 12.61 -10.42
C PRO A 227 8.91 11.46 -11.42
N SER A 228 9.87 11.60 -12.33
CA SER A 228 10.15 10.57 -13.35
C SER A 228 10.70 9.31 -12.71
N LYS A 229 10.21 8.13 -13.16
CA LYS A 229 10.69 6.85 -12.64
C LYS A 229 12.16 6.66 -13.02
N PRO A 230 13.08 6.48 -12.05
CA PRO A 230 14.49 6.20 -12.33
C PRO A 230 14.64 4.96 -13.23
N HIS A 231 15.59 4.99 -14.15
CA HIS A 231 15.84 3.87 -15.06
C HIS A 231 16.11 2.56 -14.30
N ALA A 232 16.84 2.62 -13.19
CA ALA A 232 17.10 1.50 -12.29
C ALA A 232 15.84 0.81 -11.76
N LEU A 233 14.67 1.47 -11.78
CA LEU A 233 13.37 0.94 -11.36
C LEU A 233 12.52 0.47 -12.55
N THR A 234 13.10 0.32 -13.72
CA THR A 234 12.46 -0.32 -14.90
C THR A 234 12.97 -1.75 -15.06
N LYS A 235 12.21 -2.60 -15.77
CA LYS A 235 12.62 -4.00 -16.03
C LYS A 235 13.96 -4.09 -16.75
N ASP A 236 14.20 -3.18 -17.69
CA ASP A 236 15.46 -3.15 -18.46
C ASP A 236 16.61 -2.53 -17.63
N GLY A 237 16.30 -1.53 -16.81
CA GLY A 237 17.27 -0.89 -15.95
C GLY A 237 17.80 -1.81 -14.84
N VAL A 238 16.93 -2.62 -14.23
CA VAL A 238 17.36 -3.61 -13.23
C VAL A 238 18.38 -4.60 -13.79
N ARG A 239 18.19 -5.05 -15.04
CA ARG A 239 19.09 -6.02 -15.69
C ARG A 239 20.47 -5.45 -15.99
N LYS A 240 20.63 -4.13 -15.99
CA LYS A 240 21.89 -3.42 -16.25
C LYS A 240 22.62 -2.98 -14.98
N LEU A 241 22.05 -3.22 -13.80
CA LEU A 241 22.67 -2.95 -12.50
C LEU A 241 23.59 -4.09 -12.10
#